data_0ae0c4c2811430f4b9124a7f1425c518
#
_entry.id   0ae0c4c2811430f4b9124a7f1425c518
#
_cell.length_a   1.000
_cell.length_b   1.000
_cell.length_c   1.000
_cell.angle_alpha   90.00
_cell.angle_beta   90.00
_cell.angle_gamma   90.00
#
_symmetry.space_group_name_H-M   'P 1'
#
loop_
_entity.id
_entity.type
_entity.pdbx_description
1 polymer ?
#
loop_
_entity_poly.entity_id
_entity_poly.type
_entity_poly.pdbx_seq_one_letter_code
_entity_poly.pdbx_strand_id
1 'polypeptide(L)'
;KQGSDNFGVTSGFRYVLSGGRATSVQIALDKASKEPMYEALSPTKTYTVMTTDYLANIAAGYKDIFAQASSQADTGLIVNDEIIAYIRKSSPVSAKLEGRVQTGLSPLRGVRAGGFPTAAQQ
;
A
#
# COMPACT_ATOMS: atom_id res chain seq x y z
N LYS A 1 -15.37 -0.87 18.07
CA LYS A 1 -14.41 0.27 17.98
C LYS A 1 -13.04 -0.32 17.73
N GLN A 2 -12.66 -0.51 16.48
CA GLN A 2 -11.27 -0.76 16.13
C GLN A 2 -10.54 0.58 16.25
N GLY A 3 -9.53 0.61 17.13
CA GLY A 3 -8.71 1.79 17.34
C GLY A 3 -7.98 2.18 16.05
N SER A 4 -7.66 3.46 15.91
CA SER A 4 -6.94 4.08 14.80
C SER A 4 -5.51 3.55 14.59
N ASP A 5 -5.08 2.57 15.38
CA ASP A 5 -3.68 2.16 15.49
C ASP A 5 -3.26 1.05 14.50
N ASN A 6 -4.18 0.58 13.66
CA ASN A 6 -3.96 -0.57 12.76
C ASN A 6 -3.69 -0.20 11.30
N PHE A 7 -3.37 1.05 10.99
CA PHE A 7 -3.00 1.40 9.63
C PHE A 7 -1.49 1.24 9.42
N GLY A 8 -1.13 0.19 8.72
CA GLY A 8 0.27 -0.10 8.40
C GLY A 8 0.90 0.97 7.49
N VAL A 9 2.18 1.23 7.69
CA VAL A 9 3.00 1.95 6.72
C VAL A 9 3.10 1.11 5.45
N THR A 10 2.86 1.72 4.30
CA THR A 10 2.76 1.01 3.02
C THR A 10 3.84 1.42 2.05
N SER A 11 4.27 0.50 1.19
CA SER A 11 5.11 0.77 0.03
C SER A 11 4.53 0.06 -1.19
N GLY A 12 4.68 0.66 -2.36
CA GLY A 12 4.15 0.13 -3.61
C GLY A 12 2.64 0.36 -3.82
N PHE A 13 1.94 0.94 -2.86
CA PHE A 13 0.56 1.39 -3.03
C PHE A 13 0.25 2.61 -2.17
N ARG A 14 -0.82 3.30 -2.51
CA ARG A 14 -1.33 4.46 -1.78
C ARG A 14 -2.85 4.39 -1.66
N TYR A 15 -3.41 5.04 -0.66
CA TYR A 15 -4.85 5.04 -0.42
C TYR A 15 -5.31 6.29 0.34
N VAL A 16 -6.61 6.54 0.29
CA VAL A 16 -7.28 7.58 1.07
C VAL A 16 -8.05 6.93 2.21
N LEU A 17 -7.90 7.46 3.42
CA LEU A 17 -8.70 7.11 4.58
C LEU A 17 -9.91 8.04 4.67
N SER A 18 -11.09 7.47 4.62
CA SER A 18 -12.35 8.18 4.79
C SER A 18 -13.31 7.37 5.64
N GLY A 19 -13.85 7.97 6.69
CA GLY A 19 -14.78 7.28 7.60
C GLY A 19 -14.19 6.01 8.25
N GLY A 20 -12.88 5.97 8.51
CA GLY A 20 -12.20 4.81 9.09
C GLY A 20 -11.98 3.64 8.11
N ARG A 21 -12.15 3.86 6.81
CA ARG A 21 -11.94 2.86 5.75
C ARG A 21 -10.95 3.38 4.73
N ALA A 22 -10.17 2.45 4.17
CA ALA A 22 -9.36 2.74 2.99
C ALA A 22 -10.26 2.83 1.76
N THR A 23 -10.16 3.95 1.06
CA THR A 23 -10.84 4.20 -0.22
C THR A 23 -9.80 4.57 -1.27
N SER A 24 -10.15 4.51 -2.54
CA SER A 24 -9.23 4.93 -3.63
C SER A 24 -7.85 4.26 -3.53
N VAL A 25 -7.81 2.95 -3.34
CA VAL A 25 -6.54 2.22 -3.29
C VAL A 25 -5.93 2.15 -4.69
N GLN A 26 -4.67 2.53 -4.80
CA GLN A 26 -3.92 2.55 -6.06
C GLN A 26 -2.57 1.85 -5.90
N ILE A 27 -2.19 1.08 -6.91
CA ILE A 27 -0.95 0.30 -6.94
C ILE A 27 0.07 1.00 -7.84
N ALA A 28 1.32 1.08 -7.39
CA ALA A 28 2.42 1.59 -8.20
C ALA A 28 2.79 0.60 -9.29
N LEU A 29 2.81 1.06 -10.54
CA LEU A 29 3.21 0.26 -11.70
C LEU A 29 4.72 0.09 -11.77
N ASP A 30 5.46 1.14 -11.43
CA ASP A 30 6.91 1.13 -11.37
C ASP A 30 7.38 1.57 -9.98
N LYS A 31 7.80 0.59 -9.18
CA LYS A 31 8.26 0.81 -7.80
C LYS A 31 9.68 1.42 -7.74
N ALA A 32 10.43 1.35 -8.83
CA ALA A 32 11.79 1.88 -8.90
C ALA A 32 11.83 3.36 -9.29
N SER A 33 10.75 3.88 -9.85
CA SER A 33 10.65 5.29 -10.25
C SER A 33 10.53 6.22 -9.04
N LYS A 34 11.21 7.38 -9.12
CA LYS A 34 11.04 8.46 -8.13
C LYS A 34 9.63 9.06 -8.17
N GLU A 35 8.95 8.96 -9.30
CA GLU A 35 7.57 9.38 -9.51
C GLU A 35 6.77 8.23 -10.12
N PRO A 36 6.39 7.23 -9.33
CA PRO A 36 5.70 6.06 -9.84
C PRO A 36 4.32 6.43 -10.41
N MET A 37 4.00 5.86 -11.57
CA MET A 37 2.62 5.87 -12.06
C MET A 37 1.78 4.90 -11.22
N TYR A 38 0.51 5.24 -11.01
CA TYR A 38 -0.41 4.45 -10.20
C TYR A 38 -1.62 4.02 -11.01
N GLU A 39 -2.07 2.80 -10.80
CA GLU A 39 -3.35 2.29 -11.30
C GLU A 39 -4.30 1.97 -10.14
N ALA A 40 -5.59 1.97 -10.39
CA ALA A 40 -6.58 1.56 -9.38
C ALA A 40 -6.39 0.06 -9.05
N LEU A 41 -6.55 -0.30 -7.78
CA LEU A 41 -6.60 -1.70 -7.35
C LEU A 41 -7.69 -2.43 -8.10
N SER A 42 -7.35 -3.52 -8.78
CA SER A 42 -8.32 -4.36 -9.49
C SER A 42 -8.74 -5.55 -8.61
N PRO A 43 -10.04 -5.79 -8.43
CA PRO A 43 -10.53 -6.94 -7.66
C PRO A 43 -10.28 -8.28 -8.34
N THR A 44 -9.92 -8.28 -9.63
CA THR A 44 -9.69 -9.50 -10.42
C THR A 44 -8.24 -9.87 -10.64
N LYS A 45 -7.32 -8.96 -10.23
CA LYS A 45 -5.87 -9.22 -10.32
C LYS A 45 -5.35 -9.83 -9.02
N THR A 46 -4.39 -10.72 -9.13
CA THR A 46 -3.62 -11.23 -8.00
C THR A 46 -2.42 -10.32 -7.75
N TYR A 47 -2.16 -10.01 -6.49
CA TYR A 47 -1.05 -9.18 -6.05
C TYR A 47 -0.17 -9.94 -5.06
N THR A 48 1.13 -9.78 -5.16
CA THR A 48 2.07 -10.28 -4.15
C THR A 48 2.32 -9.18 -3.12
N VAL A 49 2.12 -9.51 -1.85
CA VAL A 49 2.33 -8.61 -0.72
C VAL A 49 3.45 -9.13 0.14
N MET A 50 4.43 -8.29 0.46
CA MET A 50 5.43 -8.57 1.48
C MET A 50 4.98 -7.95 2.80
N THR A 51 5.06 -8.72 3.87
CA THR A 51 4.70 -8.27 5.21
C THR A 51 5.58 -8.95 6.26
N THR A 52 5.47 -8.56 7.52
CA THR A 52 6.17 -9.26 8.60
C THR A 52 5.40 -10.51 9.03
N ASP A 53 6.12 -11.49 9.56
CA ASP A 53 5.55 -12.71 10.15
C ASP A 53 4.54 -12.40 11.26
N TYR A 54 4.81 -11.37 12.06
CA TYR A 54 3.88 -10.89 13.08
C TYR A 54 2.53 -10.48 12.48
N LEU A 55 2.51 -9.67 11.42
CA LEU A 55 1.26 -9.26 10.78
C LEU A 55 0.57 -10.43 10.09
N ALA A 56 1.33 -11.31 9.46
CA ALA A 56 0.77 -12.45 8.74
C ALA A 56 0.13 -13.49 9.67
N ASN A 57 0.73 -13.74 10.86
CA ASN A 57 0.38 -14.91 11.67
C ASN A 57 -0.22 -14.58 13.04
N ILE A 58 0.02 -13.38 13.58
CA ILE A 58 -0.29 -13.05 14.97
C ILE A 58 -1.27 -11.88 15.09
N ALA A 59 -1.06 -10.79 14.34
CA ALA A 59 -1.80 -9.55 14.50
C ALA A 59 -3.29 -9.74 14.22
N ALA A 60 -4.13 -9.41 15.19
CA ALA A 60 -5.59 -9.50 15.07
C ALA A 60 -6.11 -8.63 13.91
N GLY A 61 -6.99 -9.20 13.09
CA GLY A 61 -7.55 -8.55 11.90
C GLY A 61 -6.68 -8.67 10.65
N TYR A 62 -5.37 -8.92 10.78
CA TYR A 62 -4.48 -9.14 9.63
C TYR A 62 -4.30 -10.61 9.32
N LYS A 63 -4.05 -11.46 10.34
CA LYS A 63 -3.83 -12.90 10.17
C LYS A 63 -4.93 -13.59 9.37
N ASP A 64 -6.18 -13.23 9.62
CA ASP A 64 -7.33 -13.84 8.94
C ASP A 64 -7.41 -13.44 7.46
N ILE A 65 -6.87 -12.26 7.11
CA ILE A 65 -6.75 -11.80 5.72
C ILE A 65 -5.62 -12.57 5.03
N PHE A 66 -4.45 -12.64 5.65
CA PHE A 66 -3.29 -13.34 5.07
C PHE A 66 -3.48 -14.85 4.98
N ALA A 67 -4.27 -15.45 5.88
CA ALA A 67 -4.63 -16.85 5.82
C ALA A 67 -5.41 -17.25 4.54
N GLN A 68 -6.04 -16.27 3.87
CA GLN A 68 -6.76 -16.46 2.61
C GLN A 68 -5.85 -16.37 1.37
N ALA A 69 -4.56 -16.08 1.54
CA ALA A 69 -3.63 -16.01 0.41
C ALA A 69 -3.49 -17.38 -0.26
N SER A 70 -3.44 -17.40 -1.59
CA SER A 70 -3.28 -18.61 -2.39
C SER A 70 -1.93 -19.31 -2.19
N SER A 71 -0.91 -18.54 -1.79
CA SER A 71 0.41 -19.04 -1.43
C SER A 71 1.08 -18.11 -0.44
N GLN A 72 1.93 -18.68 0.42
CA GLN A 72 2.76 -17.93 1.36
C GLN A 72 4.17 -18.53 1.31
N ALA A 73 5.18 -17.67 1.41
CA ALA A 73 6.57 -18.06 1.50
C ALA A 73 7.29 -17.19 2.52
N ASP A 74 8.04 -17.84 3.41
CA ASP A 74 8.96 -17.14 4.29
C ASP A 74 10.23 -16.81 3.49
N THR A 75 10.62 -15.54 3.51
CA THR A 75 11.82 -15.06 2.82
C THR A 75 13.09 -15.24 3.65
N GLY A 76 12.97 -15.50 4.95
CA GLY A 76 14.09 -15.55 5.88
C GLY A 76 14.77 -14.20 6.13
N LEU A 77 14.19 -13.09 5.63
CA LEU A 77 14.76 -11.75 5.79
C LEU A 77 14.44 -11.19 7.18
N ILE A 78 15.46 -10.67 7.85
CA ILE A 78 15.32 -10.02 9.16
C ILE A 78 15.12 -8.53 8.93
N VAL A 79 13.97 -7.98 9.36
CA VAL A 79 13.59 -6.59 9.12
C VAL A 79 14.66 -5.59 9.56
N ASN A 80 15.27 -5.81 10.72
CA ASN A 80 16.33 -4.91 11.23
C ASN A 80 17.56 -4.90 10.32
N ASP A 81 17.96 -6.06 9.80
CA ASP A 81 19.13 -6.17 8.93
C ASP A 81 18.88 -5.47 7.60
N GLU A 82 17.67 -5.62 7.05
CA GLU A 82 17.25 -4.93 5.83
C GLU A 82 17.21 -3.40 6.00
N ILE A 83 16.72 -2.92 7.16
CA ILE A 83 16.72 -1.48 7.47
C ILE A 83 18.16 -0.96 7.58
N ILE A 84 19.04 -1.67 8.26
CA ILE A 84 20.45 -1.29 8.40
C ILE A 84 21.13 -1.28 7.03
N ALA A 85 20.92 -2.29 6.20
CA ALA A 85 21.46 -2.36 4.85
C ALA A 85 20.97 -1.20 3.98
N TYR A 86 19.68 -0.87 4.06
CA TYR A 86 19.10 0.29 3.37
C TYR A 86 19.75 1.60 3.79
N ILE A 87 19.87 1.84 5.10
CA ILE A 87 20.48 3.07 5.63
C ILE A 87 21.94 3.19 5.17
N ARG A 88 22.71 2.11 5.25
CA ARG A 88 24.12 2.10 4.80
C ARG A 88 24.26 2.43 3.32
N LYS A 89 23.38 1.89 2.49
CA LYS A 89 23.36 2.10 1.03
C LYS A 89 22.90 3.51 0.64
N SER A 90 21.96 4.08 1.39
CA SER A 90 21.22 5.29 1.00
C SER A 90 21.60 6.53 1.81
N SER A 91 22.57 6.43 2.72
CA SER A 91 23.02 7.58 3.53
C SER A 91 23.69 8.67 2.71
N PRO A 92 23.43 9.96 3.04
CA PRO A 92 22.51 10.42 4.07
C PRO A 92 21.03 10.25 3.67
N VAL A 93 20.26 9.63 4.55
CA VAL A 93 18.81 9.40 4.31
C VAL A 93 18.04 10.69 4.62
N SER A 94 17.27 11.16 3.65
CA SER A 94 16.35 12.29 3.82
C SER A 94 14.93 11.83 3.56
N ALA A 95 14.14 11.73 4.62
CA ALA A 95 12.75 11.34 4.54
C ALA A 95 11.88 12.47 3.95
N LYS A 96 10.99 12.12 3.03
CA LYS A 96 9.99 13.03 2.45
C LYS A 96 8.61 12.42 2.58
N LEU A 97 7.61 13.29 2.77
CA LEU A 97 6.22 12.86 2.73
C LEU A 97 5.81 12.60 1.28
N GLU A 98 5.55 11.35 0.96
CA GLU A 98 5.17 10.91 -0.39
C GLU A 98 3.65 10.89 -0.62
N GLY A 99 2.85 11.19 0.41
CA GLY A 99 1.38 11.18 0.32
C GLY A 99 0.79 9.79 0.06
N ARG A 100 1.46 8.73 0.52
CA ARG A 100 0.99 7.34 0.35
C ARG A 100 -0.29 7.05 1.12
N VAL A 101 -0.45 7.69 2.26
CA VAL A 101 -1.68 7.65 3.06
C VAL A 101 -2.20 9.07 3.18
N GLN A 102 -3.43 9.30 2.74
CA GLN A 102 -4.10 10.59 2.80
C GLN A 102 -5.39 10.45 3.59
N THR A 103 -5.79 11.50 4.29
CA THR A 103 -7.05 11.57 5.02
C THR A 103 -7.99 12.58 4.39
N GLY A 104 -9.29 12.27 4.36
CA GLY A 104 -10.32 13.17 3.83
C GLY A 104 -10.60 13.00 2.33
N LEU A 105 -11.33 13.97 1.76
CA LEU A 105 -11.80 13.96 0.37
C LEU A 105 -10.76 14.49 -0.64
N SER A 106 -9.49 14.62 -0.25
CA SER A 106 -8.47 15.10 -1.18
C SER A 106 -8.23 14.08 -2.30
N PRO A 107 -8.39 14.46 -3.57
CA PRO A 107 -8.07 13.57 -4.67
C PRO A 107 -6.58 13.23 -4.64
N LEU A 108 -6.24 11.97 -4.86
CA LEU A 108 -4.86 11.52 -4.99
C LEU A 108 -4.22 12.26 -6.19
N ARG A 109 -3.20 13.08 -5.94
CA ARG A 109 -2.49 13.78 -7.02
C ARG A 109 -1.87 12.78 -7.99
N GLY A 110 -1.99 13.06 -9.29
CA GLY A 110 -1.32 12.29 -10.36
C GLY A 110 -2.14 11.13 -10.96
N VAL A 111 -3.46 11.10 -10.77
CA VAL A 111 -4.32 10.25 -11.59
C VAL A 111 -4.47 10.92 -12.96
N ARG A 112 -3.91 10.35 -14.03
CA ARG A 112 -4.42 10.66 -15.36
C ARG A 112 -5.88 10.20 -15.36
N ALA A 113 -6.79 11.14 -15.57
CA ALA A 113 -8.19 10.84 -15.82
C ALA A 113 -8.27 10.02 -17.13
N GLY A 114 -8.22 8.71 -17.01
CA GLY A 114 -8.78 7.82 -18.01
C GLY A 114 -10.27 8.05 -17.95
N GLY A 115 -10.84 8.67 -18.99
CA GLY A 115 -12.23 9.06 -19.02
C GLY A 115 -13.17 7.93 -18.69
N PHE A 116 -14.01 8.14 -17.70
CA PHE A 116 -15.22 7.36 -17.56
C PHE A 116 -16.14 7.74 -18.73
N PRO A 117 -16.72 6.78 -19.47
CA PRO A 117 -17.74 7.11 -20.43
C PRO A 117 -18.92 7.72 -19.67
N THR A 118 -19.23 8.96 -19.96
CA THR A 118 -20.47 9.62 -19.56
C THR A 118 -21.61 8.80 -20.14
N ALA A 119 -22.39 8.15 -19.26
CA ALA A 119 -23.67 7.58 -19.65
C ALA A 119 -24.54 8.72 -20.16
N ALA A 120 -24.87 8.68 -21.45
CA ALA A 120 -25.82 9.58 -22.07
C ALA A 120 -27.17 9.37 -21.39
N GLN A 121 -27.72 10.44 -20.84
CA GLN A 121 -29.12 10.49 -20.46
C GLN A 121 -29.95 10.50 -21.74
N GLN A 122 -30.84 9.52 -21.85
CA GLN A 122 -32.07 9.62 -22.62
C GLN A 122 -33.23 9.70 -21.65
#